data_52a0e36d88f11b134304bc6f7b898127
#
_entry.id   52a0e36d88f11b134304bc6f7b898127
#
_cell.length_a   1.000
_cell.length_b   1.000
_cell.length_c   1.000
_cell.angle_alpha   90.00
_cell.angle_beta   90.00
_cell.angle_gamma   90.00
#
_symmetry.space_group_name_H-M   'P 1'
#
loop_
_entity.id
_entity.type
_entity.pdbx_description
1 polymer ?
#
loop_
_entity_poly.entity_id
_entity_poly.type
_entity_poly.pdbx_seq_one_letter_code
_entity_poly.pdbx_strand_id
1 'polypeptide(L)'
;MVRCFRVVSPLLSEEDLESIHRYMKNTINISYFNHLFNSRHFQYLKAENKRQVLDMLTSKLCKENLINEKKAVDIIERENHFSTEIGHYTAIPHCIVSESSFIYVIVLEKPIIWKNEKVQMVFFGGINPNEEDSKKIFSYINKQLSNPDTVNALRKVNTFDDFKQLL
;
A
#
# COMPACT_ATOMS: atom_id res chain seq x y z
N MET A 1 -26.20 -4.28 -7.11
CA MET A 1 -25.13 -5.24 -7.46
C MET A 1 -25.65 -6.60 -7.98
N VAL A 2 -26.83 -7.04 -7.56
CA VAL A 2 -27.45 -8.32 -7.99
C VAL A 2 -27.89 -8.35 -9.47
N ARG A 3 -28.07 -7.19 -10.11
CA ARG A 3 -28.53 -7.13 -11.52
C ARG A 3 -27.47 -7.47 -12.57
N CYS A 4 -26.17 -7.33 -12.30
CA CYS A 4 -25.12 -7.70 -13.24
C CYS A 4 -24.96 -9.23 -13.41
N PHE A 5 -25.27 -10.01 -12.39
CA PHE A 5 -25.16 -11.48 -12.46
C PHE A 5 -26.29 -12.15 -13.25
N ARG A 6 -27.47 -11.51 -13.34
CA ARG A 6 -28.59 -12.10 -14.10
C ARG A 6 -28.39 -12.11 -15.62
N VAL A 7 -27.51 -11.27 -16.16
CA VAL A 7 -27.24 -11.18 -17.61
C VAL A 7 -26.22 -12.24 -18.07
N VAL A 8 -25.37 -12.72 -17.18
CA VAL A 8 -24.32 -13.73 -17.48
C VAL A 8 -24.74 -15.15 -17.08
N SER A 9 -25.79 -15.27 -16.29
CA SER A 9 -26.23 -16.48 -15.59
C SER A 9 -26.69 -17.68 -16.43
N PRO A 10 -27.24 -17.58 -17.66
CA PRO A 10 -27.75 -18.77 -18.33
C PRO A 10 -26.69 -19.71 -18.88
N LEU A 11 -25.41 -19.35 -18.85
CA LEU A 11 -24.30 -20.12 -19.44
C LEU A 11 -23.27 -20.61 -18.41
N LEU A 12 -23.46 -20.31 -17.12
CA LEU A 12 -22.54 -20.72 -16.05
C LEU A 12 -23.09 -21.95 -15.33
N SER A 13 -22.25 -22.94 -15.13
CA SER A 13 -22.56 -24.11 -14.28
C SER A 13 -22.63 -23.71 -12.81
N GLU A 14 -23.22 -24.57 -11.95
CA GLU A 14 -23.21 -24.37 -10.49
C GLU A 14 -21.77 -24.26 -9.96
N GLU A 15 -20.84 -25.01 -10.54
CA GLU A 15 -19.42 -25.03 -10.18
C GLU A 15 -18.73 -23.69 -10.54
N ASP A 16 -19.12 -23.08 -11.68
CA ASP A 16 -18.65 -21.75 -12.06
C ASP A 16 -19.20 -20.67 -11.10
N LEU A 17 -20.46 -20.79 -10.70
CA LEU A 17 -21.08 -19.86 -9.72
C LEU A 17 -20.45 -20.00 -8.34
N GLU A 18 -20.13 -21.21 -7.88
CA GLU A 18 -19.39 -21.44 -6.63
C GLU A 18 -17.96 -20.90 -6.70
N SER A 19 -17.30 -21.07 -7.84
CA SER A 19 -15.94 -20.55 -8.08
C SER A 19 -15.94 -19.01 -8.08
N ILE A 20 -16.94 -18.41 -8.74
CA ILE A 20 -17.14 -16.94 -8.72
C ILE A 20 -17.46 -16.46 -7.30
N HIS A 21 -18.31 -17.17 -6.57
CA HIS A 21 -18.66 -16.85 -5.18
C HIS A 21 -17.44 -16.94 -4.25
N ARG A 22 -16.61 -17.95 -4.44
CA ARG A 22 -15.35 -18.15 -3.71
C ARG A 22 -14.34 -17.05 -4.06
N TYR A 23 -14.25 -16.69 -5.35
CA TYR A 23 -13.43 -15.59 -5.82
C TYR A 23 -13.90 -14.25 -5.23
N MET A 24 -15.21 -13.99 -5.24
CA MET A 24 -15.80 -12.77 -4.66
C MET A 24 -15.65 -12.69 -3.13
N LYS A 25 -15.70 -13.83 -2.43
CA LYS A 25 -15.45 -13.89 -0.97
C LYS A 25 -14.00 -13.57 -0.60
N ASN A 26 -13.07 -13.85 -1.53
CA ASN A 26 -11.64 -13.55 -1.37
C ASN A 26 -11.25 -12.23 -2.04
N THR A 27 -12.20 -11.51 -2.66
CA THR A 27 -11.94 -10.26 -3.34
C THR A 27 -11.80 -9.13 -2.32
N ILE A 28 -10.85 -8.25 -2.58
CA ILE A 28 -10.63 -7.06 -1.80
C ILE A 28 -11.90 -6.20 -1.80
N ASN A 29 -12.29 -5.74 -0.62
CA ASN A 29 -13.32 -4.73 -0.49
C ASN A 29 -12.82 -3.41 -1.10
N ILE A 30 -13.24 -3.12 -2.33
CA ILE A 30 -12.79 -1.93 -3.09
C ILE A 30 -13.14 -0.63 -2.35
N SER A 31 -14.29 -0.56 -1.69
CA SER A 31 -14.66 0.62 -0.90
C SER A 31 -13.69 0.84 0.25
N TYR A 32 -13.33 -0.22 0.96
CA TYR A 32 -12.37 -0.17 2.05
C TYR A 32 -10.95 0.11 1.54
N PHE A 33 -10.54 -0.47 0.40
CA PHE A 33 -9.27 -0.14 -0.25
C PHE A 33 -9.18 1.36 -0.58
N ASN A 34 -10.25 1.94 -1.13
CA ASN A 34 -10.32 3.37 -1.44
C ASN A 34 -10.27 4.24 -0.18
N HIS A 35 -10.75 3.74 0.94
CA HIS A 35 -10.62 4.42 2.24
C HIS A 35 -9.17 4.41 2.73
N LEU A 36 -8.50 3.27 2.68
CA LEU A 36 -7.11 3.12 3.12
C LEU A 36 -6.12 3.87 2.22
N PHE A 37 -6.34 3.82 0.90
CA PHE A 37 -5.46 4.40 -0.10
C PHE A 37 -6.18 5.51 -0.87
N ASN A 38 -5.93 6.74 -0.50
CA ASN A 38 -6.53 7.93 -1.08
C ASN A 38 -5.46 8.97 -1.46
N SER A 39 -5.86 9.97 -2.26
CA SER A 39 -4.94 10.99 -2.79
C SER A 39 -4.23 11.85 -1.72
N ARG A 40 -4.78 11.96 -0.52
CA ARG A 40 -4.15 12.71 0.59
C ARG A 40 -2.92 12.01 1.13
N HIS A 41 -2.90 10.68 1.00
CA HIS A 41 -1.82 9.81 1.45
C HIS A 41 -0.91 9.37 0.30
N PHE A 42 -0.82 10.18 -0.74
CA PHE A 42 0.04 9.94 -1.90
C PHE A 42 0.83 11.20 -2.23
N GLN A 43 2.15 11.07 -2.39
CA GLN A 43 2.97 12.21 -2.80
C GLN A 43 4.19 11.81 -3.61
N TYR A 44 4.58 12.69 -4.54
CA TYR A 44 5.90 12.69 -5.14
C TYR A 44 6.87 13.50 -4.30
N LEU A 45 8.08 12.97 -4.09
CA LEU A 45 9.05 13.56 -3.19
C LEU A 45 10.45 13.56 -3.82
N LYS A 46 11.16 14.68 -3.67
CA LYS A 46 12.60 14.73 -3.88
C LYS A 46 13.29 14.51 -2.54
N ALA A 47 14.09 13.46 -2.45
CA ALA A 47 14.90 13.17 -1.28
C ALA A 47 16.25 12.56 -1.72
N GLU A 48 17.27 12.76 -0.92
CA GLU A 48 18.63 12.31 -1.21
C GLU A 48 19.00 11.02 -0.47
N ASN A 49 18.30 10.73 0.62
CA ASN A 49 18.58 9.56 1.45
C ASN A 49 17.34 9.09 2.24
N LYS A 50 17.44 7.88 2.77
CA LYS A 50 16.41 7.23 3.58
C LYS A 50 15.95 8.10 4.76
N ARG A 51 16.88 8.73 5.47
CA ARG A 51 16.57 9.54 6.66
C ARG A 51 15.63 10.69 6.32
N GLN A 52 15.89 11.42 5.24
CA GLN A 52 15.00 12.50 4.79
C GLN A 52 13.59 11.99 4.48
N VAL A 53 13.47 10.84 3.82
CA VAL A 53 12.16 10.24 3.53
C VAL A 53 11.41 9.90 4.80
N LEU A 54 12.06 9.24 5.75
CA LEU A 54 11.45 8.84 7.02
C LEU A 54 11.06 10.05 7.88
N ASP A 55 11.92 11.07 7.98
CA ASP A 55 11.63 12.30 8.73
C ASP A 55 10.43 13.05 8.13
N MET A 56 10.35 13.15 6.80
CA MET A 56 9.22 13.80 6.13
C MET A 56 7.94 13.01 6.28
N LEU A 57 8.00 11.69 6.11
CA LEU A 57 6.86 10.79 6.28
C LEU A 57 6.31 10.87 7.71
N THR A 58 7.14 10.65 8.71
CA THR A 58 6.70 10.65 10.11
C THR A 58 6.19 12.01 10.56
N SER A 59 6.82 13.11 10.12
CA SER A 59 6.33 14.47 10.37
C SER A 59 4.94 14.69 9.78
N LYS A 60 4.68 14.19 8.56
CA LYS A 60 3.39 14.28 7.91
C LYS A 60 2.33 13.47 8.65
N LEU A 61 2.65 12.22 9.02
CA LEU A 61 1.76 11.35 9.76
C LEU A 61 1.39 11.93 11.15
N CYS A 62 2.35 12.57 11.85
CA CYS A 62 2.09 13.27 13.10
C CYS A 62 1.16 14.47 12.90
N LYS A 63 1.39 15.29 11.87
CA LYS A 63 0.53 16.45 11.54
C LYS A 63 -0.90 16.06 11.23
N GLU A 64 -1.10 14.88 10.64
CA GLU A 64 -2.42 14.33 10.32
C GLU A 64 -3.03 13.53 11.48
N ASN A 65 -2.37 13.49 12.64
CA ASN A 65 -2.77 12.73 13.84
C ASN A 65 -2.94 11.21 13.57
N LEU A 66 -2.25 10.67 12.57
CA LEU A 66 -2.25 9.24 12.27
C LEU A 66 -1.30 8.45 13.18
N ILE A 67 -0.26 9.12 13.68
CA ILE A 67 0.67 8.60 14.69
C ILE A 67 1.06 9.71 15.67
N ASN A 68 1.59 9.35 16.83
CA ASN A 68 2.20 10.31 17.76
C ASN A 68 3.72 10.36 17.60
N GLU A 69 4.37 11.34 18.25
CA GLU A 69 5.84 11.55 18.17
C GLU A 69 6.63 10.32 18.64
N LYS A 70 6.19 9.65 19.70
CA LYS A 70 6.84 8.42 20.16
C LYS A 70 6.84 7.35 19.07
N LYS A 71 5.69 7.13 18.43
CA LYS A 71 5.56 6.19 17.32
C LYS A 71 6.45 6.59 16.13
N ALA A 72 6.58 7.87 15.85
CA ALA A 72 7.48 8.37 14.80
C ALA A 72 8.94 7.99 15.05
N VAL A 73 9.42 8.14 16.29
CA VAL A 73 10.77 7.70 16.69
C VAL A 73 10.92 6.20 16.54
N ASP A 74 9.97 5.42 17.05
CA ASP A 74 9.98 3.95 16.98
C ASP A 74 10.05 3.44 15.52
N ILE A 75 9.34 4.10 14.59
CA ILE A 75 9.36 3.77 13.16
C ILE A 75 10.76 3.98 12.57
N ILE A 76 11.36 5.12 12.85
CA ILE A 76 12.70 5.47 12.33
C ILE A 76 13.76 4.51 12.89
N GLU A 77 13.73 4.25 14.19
CA GLU A 77 14.67 3.32 14.84
C GLU A 77 14.52 1.90 14.31
N ARG A 78 13.28 1.43 14.19
CA ARG A 78 12.99 0.11 13.61
C ARG A 78 13.52 -0.01 12.20
N GLU A 79 13.28 0.98 11.34
CA GLU A 79 13.70 0.96 9.94
C GLU A 79 15.23 1.03 9.79
N ASN A 80 15.92 1.61 10.76
CA ASN A 80 17.39 1.61 10.81
C ASN A 80 17.96 0.24 11.17
N HIS A 81 17.32 -0.50 12.08
CA HIS A 81 17.77 -1.83 12.51
C HIS A 81 17.28 -2.92 11.53
N PHE A 82 16.03 -2.87 11.12
CA PHE A 82 15.36 -3.87 10.28
C PHE A 82 14.78 -3.20 9.04
N SER A 83 15.57 -3.13 7.99
CA SER A 83 15.14 -2.53 6.74
C SER A 83 13.99 -3.28 6.10
N THR A 84 12.99 -2.54 5.62
CA THR A 84 11.80 -3.09 4.97
C THR A 84 11.86 -3.04 3.45
N GLU A 85 13.05 -2.89 2.87
CA GLU A 85 13.23 -3.02 1.43
C GLU A 85 12.92 -4.45 0.97
N ILE A 86 12.11 -4.57 -0.10
CA ILE A 86 11.66 -5.87 -0.63
C ILE A 86 12.21 -6.14 -2.03
N GLY A 87 13.16 -5.35 -2.51
CA GLY A 87 13.63 -5.35 -3.88
C GLY A 87 12.71 -4.55 -4.81
N HIS A 88 12.98 -4.64 -6.11
CA HIS A 88 12.20 -3.96 -7.17
C HIS A 88 11.94 -2.47 -6.89
N TYR A 89 12.93 -1.76 -6.33
CA TYR A 89 12.82 -0.33 -5.99
C TYR A 89 11.78 0.01 -4.93
N THR A 90 11.39 -0.91 -4.07
CA THR A 90 10.30 -0.72 -3.11
C THR A 90 10.72 -1.01 -1.68
N ALA A 91 10.28 -0.18 -0.75
CA ALA A 91 10.29 -0.42 0.69
C ALA A 91 8.86 -0.35 1.26
N ILE A 92 8.59 -1.16 2.28
CA ILE A 92 7.27 -1.29 2.92
C ILE A 92 7.32 -1.08 4.45
N PRO A 93 7.83 0.07 4.93
CA PRO A 93 7.82 0.34 6.36
C PRO A 93 6.38 0.35 6.90
N HIS A 94 6.21 -0.12 8.14
CA HIS A 94 4.88 -0.23 8.73
C HIS A 94 4.92 -0.11 10.24
N CYS A 95 3.78 0.22 10.84
CA CYS A 95 3.58 0.18 12.28
C CYS A 95 2.18 -0.35 12.64
N ILE A 96 2.03 -0.78 13.88
CA ILE A 96 0.72 -1.13 14.44
C ILE A 96 0.07 0.15 14.97
N VAL A 97 -1.21 0.33 14.64
CA VAL A 97 -2.05 1.42 15.13
C VAL A 97 -3.28 0.87 15.83
N SER A 98 -3.86 1.63 16.75
CA SER A 98 -5.11 1.30 17.45
C SER A 98 -6.35 1.86 16.76
N GLU A 99 -6.14 2.93 16.02
CA GLU A 99 -7.15 3.61 15.22
C GLU A 99 -7.35 2.89 13.88
N SER A 100 -7.98 3.53 12.93
CA SER A 100 -8.16 2.96 11.58
C SER A 100 -6.83 2.74 10.87
N SER A 101 -6.73 1.63 10.15
CA SER A 101 -5.60 1.37 9.24
C SER A 101 -5.53 2.43 8.14
N PHE A 102 -4.33 2.66 7.63
CA PHE A 102 -4.09 3.56 6.50
C PHE A 102 -2.87 3.13 5.70
N ILE A 103 -2.81 3.59 4.45
CA ILE A 103 -1.68 3.41 3.56
C ILE A 103 -1.21 4.79 3.11
N TYR A 104 0.08 5.05 3.24
CA TYR A 104 0.73 6.26 2.74
C TYR A 104 1.79 5.88 1.71
N VAL A 105 1.72 6.47 0.52
CA VAL A 105 2.65 6.16 -0.57
C VAL A 105 3.50 7.37 -0.91
N ILE A 106 4.81 7.16 -0.98
CA ILE A 106 5.77 8.14 -1.47
C ILE A 106 6.43 7.57 -2.72
N VAL A 107 6.39 8.33 -3.80
CA VAL A 107 7.17 8.05 -5.01
C VAL A 107 8.30 9.08 -5.09
N LEU A 108 9.53 8.60 -5.14
CA LEU A 108 10.70 9.46 -5.19
C LEU A 108 11.00 9.88 -6.64
N GLU A 109 11.42 11.12 -6.83
CA GLU A 109 11.87 11.62 -8.14
C GLU A 109 12.99 10.75 -8.73
N LYS A 110 13.92 10.31 -7.87
CA LYS A 110 15.03 9.42 -8.23
C LYS A 110 15.18 8.32 -7.17
N PRO A 111 15.63 7.12 -7.57
CA PRO A 111 15.97 6.08 -6.61
C PRO A 111 17.08 6.52 -5.66
N ILE A 112 16.95 6.18 -4.39
CA ILE A 112 17.95 6.37 -3.34
C ILE A 112 18.41 5.02 -2.80
N ILE A 113 19.58 4.96 -2.18
CA ILE A 113 20.00 3.78 -1.42
C ILE A 113 19.24 3.76 -0.09
N TRP A 114 18.49 2.67 0.15
CA TRP A 114 17.71 2.51 1.38
C TRP A 114 18.56 1.89 2.49
N LYS A 115 19.06 0.71 2.26
CA LYS A 115 20.12 0.05 3.04
C LYS A 115 21.08 -0.66 2.08
N ASN A 116 20.61 -1.70 1.43
CA ASN A 116 21.38 -2.46 0.45
C ASN A 116 20.84 -2.28 -0.98
N GLU A 117 19.57 -1.92 -1.12
CA GLU A 117 18.86 -1.83 -2.37
C GLU A 117 18.49 -0.38 -2.71
N LYS A 118 18.26 -0.14 -4.01
CA LYS A 118 17.70 1.12 -4.49
C LYS A 118 16.19 1.12 -4.27
N VAL A 119 15.66 2.18 -3.63
CA VAL A 119 14.25 2.39 -3.40
C VAL A 119 13.80 3.67 -4.09
N GLN A 120 12.69 3.61 -4.79
CA GLN A 120 12.01 4.75 -5.40
C GLN A 120 10.55 4.87 -4.95
N MET A 121 9.97 3.78 -4.44
CA MET A 121 8.62 3.79 -3.89
C MET A 121 8.62 3.30 -2.44
N VAL A 122 7.93 4.03 -1.59
CA VAL A 122 7.75 3.69 -0.18
C VAL A 122 6.26 3.56 0.10
N PHE A 123 5.83 2.36 0.47
CA PHE A 123 4.48 2.06 0.90
C PHE A 123 4.45 1.93 2.42
N PHE A 124 4.04 2.97 3.10
CA PHE A 124 3.93 2.93 4.55
C PHE A 124 2.54 2.42 4.97
N GLY A 125 2.51 1.43 5.84
CA GLY A 125 1.30 0.87 6.40
C GLY A 125 1.12 1.19 7.89
N GLY A 126 0.05 1.89 8.26
CA GLY A 126 -0.50 1.85 9.61
C GLY A 126 -1.54 0.74 9.69
N ILE A 127 -1.28 -0.31 10.47
CA ILE A 127 -2.08 -1.53 10.47
C ILE A 127 -2.77 -1.68 11.81
N ASN A 128 -4.11 -1.66 11.81
CA ASN A 128 -4.91 -2.10 12.93
C ASN A 128 -5.15 -3.61 12.83
N PRO A 129 -4.60 -4.44 13.75
CA PRO A 129 -4.71 -5.88 13.66
C PRO A 129 -6.13 -6.42 13.85
N ASN A 130 -7.05 -5.59 14.34
CA ASN A 130 -8.46 -5.96 14.53
C ASN A 130 -9.30 -5.76 13.25
N GLU A 131 -8.75 -5.10 12.22
CA GLU A 131 -9.42 -4.88 10.92
C GLU A 131 -9.04 -5.99 9.95
N GLU A 132 -9.93 -6.97 9.77
CA GLU A 132 -9.69 -8.13 8.91
C GLU A 132 -9.45 -7.76 7.44
N ASP A 133 -10.20 -6.78 6.92
CA ASP A 133 -10.04 -6.33 5.53
C ASP A 133 -8.71 -5.62 5.29
N SER A 134 -8.13 -4.97 6.32
CA SER A 134 -6.82 -4.35 6.18
C SER A 134 -5.73 -5.38 5.90
N LYS A 135 -5.74 -6.52 6.60
CA LYS A 135 -4.78 -7.61 6.38
C LYS A 135 -4.83 -8.15 4.95
N LYS A 136 -6.03 -8.31 4.39
CA LYS A 136 -6.22 -8.76 2.99
C LYS A 136 -5.64 -7.75 2.01
N ILE A 137 -5.88 -6.44 2.24
CA ILE A 137 -5.38 -5.37 1.37
C ILE A 137 -3.85 -5.29 1.45
N PHE A 138 -3.26 -5.31 2.63
CA PHE A 138 -1.80 -5.29 2.76
C PHE A 138 -1.15 -6.52 2.11
N SER A 139 -1.75 -7.70 2.25
CA SER A 139 -1.30 -8.91 1.56
C SER A 139 -1.37 -8.77 0.04
N TYR A 140 -2.47 -8.21 -0.48
CA TYR A 140 -2.63 -7.94 -1.90
C TYR A 140 -1.56 -6.97 -2.42
N ILE A 141 -1.38 -5.82 -1.74
CA ILE A 141 -0.38 -4.81 -2.13
C ILE A 141 1.01 -5.44 -2.13
N ASN A 142 1.37 -6.20 -1.10
CA ASN A 142 2.67 -6.86 -1.04
C ASN A 142 2.87 -7.83 -2.22
N LYS A 143 1.84 -8.57 -2.62
CA LYS A 143 1.87 -9.42 -3.81
C LYS A 143 2.07 -8.61 -5.09
N GLN A 144 1.39 -7.47 -5.26
CA GLN A 144 1.56 -6.59 -6.43
C GLN A 144 2.98 -6.01 -6.48
N LEU A 145 3.51 -5.57 -5.35
CA LEU A 145 4.85 -4.99 -5.25
C LEU A 145 5.98 -6.03 -5.38
N SER A 146 5.68 -7.30 -5.26
CA SER A 146 6.61 -8.40 -5.55
C SER A 146 6.71 -8.72 -7.05
N ASN A 147 5.85 -8.12 -7.88
CA ASN A 147 5.88 -8.28 -9.34
C ASN A 147 6.70 -7.14 -9.98
N PRO A 148 7.86 -7.44 -10.62
CA PRO A 148 8.71 -6.44 -11.25
C PRO A 148 8.00 -5.60 -12.33
N ASP A 149 7.11 -6.21 -13.10
CA ASP A 149 6.39 -5.53 -14.19
C ASP A 149 5.41 -4.50 -13.64
N THR A 150 4.66 -4.86 -12.58
CA THR A 150 3.80 -3.94 -11.85
C THR A 150 4.58 -2.76 -11.30
N VAL A 151 5.70 -3.04 -10.61
CA VAL A 151 6.54 -1.99 -10.04
C VAL A 151 7.12 -1.08 -11.13
N ASN A 152 7.59 -1.63 -12.24
CA ASN A 152 8.11 -0.84 -13.36
C ASN A 152 7.05 0.03 -14.02
N ALA A 153 5.79 -0.42 -14.06
CA ALA A 153 4.67 0.39 -14.53
C ALA A 153 4.35 1.52 -13.54
N LEU A 154 4.23 1.22 -12.25
CA LEU A 154 3.97 2.19 -11.18
C LEU A 154 4.99 3.33 -11.12
N ARG A 155 6.26 3.04 -11.38
CA ARG A 155 7.34 4.04 -11.37
C ARG A 155 7.27 5.05 -12.52
N LYS A 156 6.49 4.78 -13.56
CA LYS A 156 6.40 5.62 -14.78
C LYS A 156 5.20 6.54 -14.77
N VAL A 157 4.23 6.32 -13.90
CA VAL A 157 3.02 7.17 -13.84
C VAL A 157 3.27 8.41 -12.99
N ASN A 158 2.56 9.49 -13.32
CA ASN A 158 2.76 10.80 -12.72
C ASN A 158 1.55 11.31 -11.93
N THR A 159 0.45 10.55 -11.91
CA THR A 159 -0.77 10.93 -11.19
C THR A 159 -1.17 9.84 -10.19
N PHE A 160 -1.90 10.25 -9.15
CA PHE A 160 -2.47 9.31 -8.20
C PHE A 160 -3.46 8.34 -8.86
N ASP A 161 -4.28 8.84 -9.76
CA ASP A 161 -5.32 8.02 -10.40
C ASP A 161 -4.71 6.93 -11.29
N ASP A 162 -3.70 7.27 -12.11
CA ASP A 162 -2.98 6.29 -12.90
C ASP A 162 -2.25 5.28 -12.03
N PHE A 163 -1.62 5.76 -10.94
CA PHE A 163 -0.93 4.90 -9.98
C PHE A 163 -1.89 3.89 -9.35
N LYS A 164 -3.06 4.37 -8.93
CA LYS A 164 -4.09 3.55 -8.30
C LYS A 164 -4.70 2.51 -9.25
N GLN A 165 -4.83 2.84 -10.54
CA GLN A 165 -5.33 1.91 -11.55
C GLN A 165 -4.38 0.74 -11.81
N LEU A 166 -3.07 0.95 -11.62
CA LEU A 166 -2.05 -0.08 -11.82
C LEU A 166 -1.82 -0.97 -10.59
N LEU A 167 -2.23 -0.51 -9.43
CA LEU A 167 -2.09 -1.23 -8.17
C LEU A 167 -3.25 -2.20 -7.97
#